data_3ba6a57b949b096fd92e85cf8a73ca1d
#
_entry.id   3ba6a57b949b096fd92e85cf8a73ca1d
#
_cell.length_a   1.000
_cell.length_b   1.000
_cell.length_c   1.000
_cell.angle_alpha   90.00
_cell.angle_beta   90.00
_cell.angle_gamma   90.00
#
_symmetry.space_group_name_H-M   'P 1'
#
loop_
_entity.id
_entity.type
_entity.pdbx_description
1 polymer ?
#
loop_
_entity_poly.entity_id
_entity_poly.type
_entity_poly.pdbx_seq_one_letter_code
_entity_poly.pdbx_strand_id
1 'polypeptide(L)'
;MQAKLHRATITGAEVDYEGSVAICPDLIRAAGFFLNERVDIYNVDNGERLSTYVILGQKGEICLNGAAAHKGSRGQRVIIASYVQLAPEEIAGHAPTVVLVGPENEIKQTLGEQQ
;
A
#
# COMPACT_ATOMS: atom_id res chain seq x y z
N MET A 1 -6.51 -10.13 6.01
CA MET A 1 -5.84 -8.87 5.69
C MET A 1 -5.45 -8.18 6.98
N GLN A 2 -4.23 -7.69 7.03
CA GLN A 2 -3.75 -6.97 8.21
C GLN A 2 -4.07 -5.49 8.08
N ALA A 3 -3.75 -4.89 6.92
CA ALA A 3 -3.97 -3.47 6.70
C ALA A 3 -4.02 -3.20 5.22
N LYS A 4 -4.67 -2.10 4.83
CA LYS A 4 -4.60 -1.64 3.45
C LYS A 4 -4.66 -0.13 3.36
N LEU A 5 -3.98 0.39 2.33
CA LEU A 5 -4.16 1.74 1.84
C LEU A 5 -5.18 1.64 0.71
N HIS A 6 -6.32 2.29 0.89
CA HIS A 6 -7.42 2.18 -0.06
C HIS A 6 -7.43 3.37 -1.01
N ARG A 7 -7.13 3.12 -2.28
CA ARG A 7 -7.20 4.09 -3.38
C ARG A 7 -6.15 5.18 -3.28
N ALA A 8 -4.90 4.75 -3.03
CA ALA A 8 -3.75 5.64 -3.14
C ALA A 8 -3.47 5.91 -4.62
N THR A 9 -2.93 7.07 -4.93
CA THR A 9 -2.64 7.48 -6.31
C THR A 9 -1.16 7.26 -6.61
N ILE A 10 -0.87 6.55 -7.70
CA ILE A 10 0.51 6.35 -8.16
C ILE A 10 1.07 7.70 -8.61
N THR A 11 2.24 8.06 -8.06
CA THR A 11 2.90 9.32 -8.41
C THR A 11 4.07 9.13 -9.37
N GLY A 12 4.54 7.89 -9.54
CA GLY A 12 5.65 7.62 -10.43
C GLY A 12 5.87 6.13 -10.63
N ALA A 13 6.65 5.80 -11.64
CA ALA A 13 7.00 4.42 -11.97
C ALA A 13 8.40 4.42 -12.58
N GLU A 14 9.33 3.69 -11.94
CA GLU A 14 10.75 3.69 -12.29
C GLU A 14 11.22 2.27 -12.60
N VAL A 15 11.19 1.90 -13.87
CA VAL A 15 11.53 0.55 -14.31
C VAL A 15 12.96 0.16 -13.94
N ASP A 16 13.87 1.11 -14.00
CA ASP A 16 15.30 0.83 -13.81
C ASP A 16 15.74 0.86 -12.35
N TYR A 17 14.81 1.08 -11.44
CA TYR A 17 15.11 1.06 -10.01
C TYR A 17 14.85 -0.34 -9.46
N GLU A 18 15.44 -0.63 -8.30
CA GLU A 18 15.26 -1.92 -7.65
C GLU A 18 13.78 -2.15 -7.30
N GLY A 19 13.27 -3.36 -7.57
CA GLY A 19 11.87 -3.68 -7.36
C GLY A 19 11.39 -3.36 -5.95
N SER A 20 10.30 -2.58 -5.84
CA SER A 20 9.78 -2.12 -4.55
C SER A 20 8.60 -1.18 -4.80
N VAL A 21 7.95 -0.77 -3.72
CA VAL A 21 7.00 0.35 -3.78
C VAL A 21 7.43 1.36 -2.73
N ALA A 22 7.73 2.60 -3.19
CA ALA A 22 8.07 3.70 -2.29
C ALA A 22 6.78 4.36 -1.82
N ILE A 23 6.58 4.42 -0.52
CA ILE A 23 5.32 4.89 0.05
C ILE A 23 5.58 6.08 0.97
N CYS A 24 4.71 7.08 0.89
CA CYS A 24 4.68 8.24 1.76
C CYS A 24 4.81 7.82 3.23
N PRO A 25 5.70 8.45 4.01
CA PRO A 25 5.88 8.06 5.42
C PRO A 25 4.62 8.08 6.24
N ASP A 26 3.74 9.06 6.02
CA ASP A 26 2.48 9.16 6.78
C ASP A 26 1.58 7.96 6.52
N LEU A 27 1.56 7.48 5.29
CA LEU A 27 0.74 6.32 4.93
C LEU A 27 1.32 5.03 5.50
N ILE A 28 2.65 4.91 5.52
CA ILE A 28 3.30 3.76 6.14
C ILE A 28 2.91 3.68 7.62
N ARG A 29 2.99 4.81 8.32
CA ARG A 29 2.63 4.85 9.74
C ARG A 29 1.16 4.53 9.97
N ALA A 30 0.29 5.13 9.16
CA ALA A 30 -1.15 4.94 9.34
C ALA A 30 -1.56 3.48 9.13
N ALA A 31 -0.97 2.82 8.14
CA ALA A 31 -1.27 1.42 7.85
C ALA A 31 -0.54 0.46 8.78
N GLY A 32 0.54 0.93 9.41
CA GLY A 32 1.37 0.08 10.24
C GLY A 32 2.25 -0.87 9.44
N PHE A 33 2.59 -0.48 8.21
CA PHE A 33 3.51 -1.28 7.39
C PHE A 33 4.93 -1.20 7.95
N PHE A 34 5.67 -2.30 7.83
CA PHE A 34 7.09 -2.30 8.14
C PHE A 34 7.88 -2.11 6.85
N LEU A 35 9.04 -1.47 6.93
CA LEU A 35 9.93 -1.39 5.78
C LEU A 35 10.37 -2.79 5.41
N ASN A 36 10.40 -3.05 4.11
CA ASN A 36 10.71 -4.36 3.53
C ASN A 36 9.61 -5.40 3.71
N GLU A 37 8.47 -5.00 4.24
CA GLU A 37 7.33 -5.91 4.35
C GLU A 37 6.73 -6.16 2.97
N ARG A 38 6.38 -7.40 2.70
CA ARG A 38 5.69 -7.77 1.46
C ARG A 38 4.28 -7.21 1.47
N VAL A 39 3.90 -6.61 0.36
CA VAL A 39 2.52 -6.12 0.17
C VAL A 39 2.03 -6.56 -1.20
N ASP A 40 0.72 -6.69 -1.31
CA ASP A 40 0.05 -6.92 -2.58
C ASP A 40 -0.53 -5.60 -3.05
N ILE A 41 -0.42 -5.35 -4.35
CA ILE A 41 -0.94 -4.12 -4.95
C ILE A 41 -1.99 -4.49 -5.97
N TYR A 42 -3.16 -3.86 -5.85
CA TYR A 42 -4.28 -4.07 -6.76
C TYR A 42 -4.54 -2.75 -7.47
N ASN A 43 -4.33 -2.72 -8.78
CA ASN A 43 -4.55 -1.51 -9.56
C ASN A 43 -6.02 -1.42 -9.91
N VAL A 44 -6.70 -0.43 -9.35
CA VAL A 44 -8.14 -0.26 -9.52
C VAL A 44 -8.49 0.12 -10.96
N ASP A 45 -7.58 0.83 -11.63
CA ASP A 45 -7.87 1.38 -12.95
C ASP A 45 -7.61 0.42 -14.09
N ASN A 46 -6.65 -0.52 -13.96
CA ASN A 46 -6.34 -1.45 -15.05
C ASN A 46 -6.52 -2.92 -14.66
N GLY A 47 -6.83 -3.21 -13.40
CA GLY A 47 -7.08 -4.57 -12.95
C GLY A 47 -5.84 -5.40 -12.69
N GLU A 48 -4.64 -4.84 -12.85
CA GLU A 48 -3.40 -5.57 -12.61
C GLU A 48 -3.18 -5.82 -11.13
N ARG A 49 -2.54 -6.94 -10.83
CA ARG A 49 -2.24 -7.34 -9.45
C ARG A 49 -0.78 -7.77 -9.40
N LEU A 50 -0.11 -7.40 -8.32
CA LEU A 50 1.31 -7.73 -8.15
C LEU A 50 1.67 -7.76 -6.68
N SER A 51 2.84 -8.30 -6.39
CA SER A 51 3.40 -8.28 -5.04
C SER A 51 4.78 -7.65 -5.09
N THR A 52 5.10 -6.88 -4.07
CA THR A 52 6.41 -6.27 -3.93
C THR A 52 6.66 -6.01 -2.45
N TYR A 53 7.60 -5.13 -2.11
CA TYR A 53 7.87 -4.80 -0.72
C TYR A 53 7.98 -3.29 -0.54
N VAL A 54 7.76 -2.86 0.70
CA VAL A 54 7.65 -1.44 1.07
C VAL A 54 9.03 -0.83 1.29
N ILE A 55 9.27 0.32 0.66
CA ILE A 55 10.41 1.17 1.03
C ILE A 55 9.90 2.56 1.35
N LEU A 56 10.73 3.34 2.04
CA LEU A 56 10.36 4.69 2.43
C LEU A 56 10.39 5.62 1.23
N GLY A 57 9.29 6.33 0.99
CA GLY A 57 9.21 7.33 -0.06
C GLY A 57 9.19 8.73 0.51
N GLN A 58 8.98 9.69 -0.38
CA GLN A 58 8.83 11.10 -0.02
C GLN A 58 7.39 11.37 0.38
N LYS A 59 7.15 12.53 0.97
CA LYS A 59 5.79 12.94 1.32
C LYS A 59 4.91 12.92 0.06
N GLY A 60 3.78 12.25 0.17
CA GLY A 60 2.82 12.15 -0.93
C GLY A 60 3.18 11.16 -2.02
N GLU A 61 4.29 10.45 -1.89
CA GLU A 61 4.78 9.56 -2.94
C GLU A 61 4.18 8.16 -2.85
N ILE A 62 3.80 7.63 -4.01
CA ILE A 62 3.53 6.21 -4.25
C ILE A 62 4.20 5.88 -5.57
N CYS A 63 5.36 5.27 -5.52
CA CYS A 63 6.16 4.99 -6.72
C CYS A 63 6.39 3.51 -6.87
N LEU A 64 6.02 2.97 -8.04
CA LEU A 64 6.25 1.56 -8.36
C LEU A 64 7.61 1.42 -9.03
N ASN A 65 8.48 0.61 -8.44
CA ASN A 65 9.85 0.47 -8.90
C ASN A 65 10.10 -0.90 -9.49
N GLY A 66 11.03 -0.97 -10.45
CA GLY A 66 11.43 -2.22 -11.06
C GLY A 66 10.32 -2.83 -11.88
N ALA A 67 10.16 -4.15 -11.79
CA ALA A 67 9.13 -4.86 -12.56
C ALA A 67 7.73 -4.36 -12.23
N ALA A 68 7.49 -3.88 -11.01
CA ALA A 68 6.19 -3.34 -10.62
C ALA A 68 5.80 -2.14 -11.48
N ALA A 69 6.77 -1.40 -12.01
CA ALA A 69 6.50 -0.21 -12.83
C ALA A 69 5.75 -0.54 -14.11
N HIS A 70 5.75 -1.80 -14.55
CA HIS A 70 4.99 -2.22 -15.72
C HIS A 70 3.51 -2.40 -15.43
N LYS A 71 3.12 -2.43 -14.17
CA LYS A 71 1.74 -2.73 -13.77
C LYS A 71 0.92 -1.50 -13.40
N GLY A 72 1.52 -0.33 -13.42
CA GLY A 72 0.80 0.88 -13.06
C GLY A 72 1.47 2.11 -13.57
N SER A 73 0.68 3.15 -13.82
CA SER A 73 1.15 4.42 -14.35
C SER A 73 0.74 5.55 -13.44
N ARG A 74 1.49 6.63 -13.50
CA ARG A 74 1.17 7.84 -12.74
C ARG A 74 -0.29 8.23 -12.93
N GLY A 75 -0.95 8.55 -11.84
CA GLY A 75 -2.35 8.96 -11.83
C GLY A 75 -3.34 7.83 -11.62
N GLN A 76 -2.92 6.58 -11.78
CA GLN A 76 -3.79 5.44 -11.51
C GLN A 76 -3.89 5.19 -10.01
N ARG A 77 -5.01 4.61 -9.59
CA ARG A 77 -5.27 4.36 -8.17
C ARG A 77 -5.03 2.90 -7.84
N VAL A 78 -4.45 2.67 -6.68
CA VAL A 78 -4.12 1.32 -6.24
C VAL A 78 -4.59 1.09 -4.81
N ILE A 79 -4.78 -0.19 -4.49
CA ILE A 79 -4.97 -0.65 -3.13
C ILE A 79 -3.69 -1.37 -2.76
N ILE A 80 -3.07 -1.00 -1.64
CA ILE A 80 -1.86 -1.64 -1.16
C ILE A 80 -2.18 -2.34 0.14
N ALA A 81 -2.08 -3.67 0.17
CA ALA A 81 -2.56 -4.46 1.29
C ALA A 81 -1.47 -5.38 1.84
N SER A 82 -1.44 -5.51 3.17
CA SER A 82 -0.60 -6.50 3.82
C SER A 82 -1.49 -7.58 4.44
N TYR A 83 -0.91 -8.76 4.62
CA TYR A 83 -1.64 -9.92 5.11
C TYR A 83 -0.86 -10.56 6.26
N VAL A 84 -1.59 -11.22 7.14
CA VAL A 84 -1.01 -11.85 8.30
C VAL A 84 -1.65 -13.22 8.47
N GLN A 85 -0.89 -14.17 9.00
CA GLN A 85 -1.42 -15.47 9.34
C GLN A 85 -1.84 -15.44 10.81
N LEU A 86 -3.05 -15.90 11.08
CA LEU A 86 -3.60 -15.90 12.42
C LEU A 86 -3.97 -17.32 12.82
N ALA A 87 -3.73 -17.66 14.08
CA ALA A 87 -4.27 -18.90 14.64
C ALA A 87 -5.80 -18.75 14.74
N PRO A 88 -6.56 -19.85 14.67
CA PRO A 88 -8.03 -19.74 14.72
C PRO A 88 -8.56 -18.95 15.92
N GLU A 89 -7.91 -19.06 17.07
CA GLU A 89 -8.35 -18.34 18.27
C GLU A 89 -8.08 -16.85 18.22
N GLU A 90 -7.25 -16.40 17.28
CA GLU A 90 -6.93 -14.97 17.12
C GLU A 90 -7.88 -14.27 16.16
N ILE A 91 -8.63 -15.02 15.36
CA ILE A 91 -9.42 -14.43 14.28
C ILE A 91 -10.52 -13.52 14.80
N ALA A 92 -11.22 -13.96 15.86
CA ALA A 92 -12.36 -13.19 16.37
C ALA A 92 -11.97 -11.81 16.88
N GLY A 93 -10.74 -11.66 17.40
CA GLY A 93 -10.29 -10.38 17.93
C GLY A 93 -9.54 -9.53 16.92
N HIS A 94 -9.43 -9.98 15.68
CA HIS A 94 -8.66 -9.26 14.67
C HIS A 94 -9.52 -8.24 13.93
N ALA A 95 -9.05 -7.01 13.86
CA ALA A 95 -9.68 -5.94 13.09
C ALA A 95 -8.65 -5.34 12.14
N PRO A 96 -8.84 -5.50 10.83
CA PRO A 96 -7.87 -4.92 9.86
C PRO A 96 -7.90 -3.40 9.91
N THR A 97 -6.74 -2.81 9.69
CA THR A 97 -6.62 -1.36 9.55
C THR A 97 -6.87 -0.97 8.11
N VAL A 98 -7.78 -0.04 7.88
CA VAL A 98 -8.08 0.45 6.54
C VAL A 98 -7.85 1.96 6.52
N VAL A 99 -6.94 2.40 5.66
CA VAL A 99 -6.64 3.82 5.50
C VAL A 99 -7.26 4.28 4.19
N LEU A 100 -8.24 5.18 4.29
CA LEU A 100 -8.87 5.78 3.12
C LEU A 100 -8.01 6.95 2.66
N VAL A 101 -7.55 6.91 1.42
CA VAL A 101 -6.55 7.83 0.90
C VAL A 101 -7.18 8.74 -0.14
N GLY A 102 -6.84 10.02 -0.11
CA GLY A 102 -7.34 10.99 -1.07
C GLY A 102 -6.46 11.09 -2.30
N PRO A 103 -6.87 11.93 -3.27
CA PRO A 103 -6.20 11.99 -4.57
C PRO A 103 -4.76 12.47 -4.53
N GLU A 104 -4.36 13.16 -3.47
CA GLU A 104 -2.96 13.61 -3.33
C GLU A 104 -2.24 12.80 -2.26
N ASN A 105 -2.75 11.60 -2.01
CA ASN A 105 -2.21 10.66 -1.03
C ASN A 105 -2.26 11.20 0.40
N GLU A 106 -3.21 12.08 0.65
CA GLU A 106 -3.49 12.51 2.02
C GLU A 106 -4.40 11.48 2.68
N ILE A 107 -4.30 11.38 4.00
CA ILE A 107 -5.16 10.48 4.77
C ILE A 107 -6.52 11.13 4.95
N LYS A 108 -7.56 10.47 4.46
CA LYS A 108 -8.93 10.95 4.66
C LYS A 108 -9.53 10.40 5.94
N GLN A 109 -9.29 9.13 6.21
CA GLN A 109 -9.87 8.48 7.38
C GLN A 109 -9.13 7.17 7.62
N THR A 110 -9.00 6.79 8.88
CA THR A 110 -8.44 5.49 9.24
C THR A 110 -9.49 4.72 10.03
N LEU A 111 -9.76 3.49 9.60
CA LEU A 111 -10.75 2.61 10.21
C LEU A 111 -10.05 1.38 10.77
N GLY A 112 -10.69 0.72 11.74
CA GLY A 112 -10.19 -0.51 12.30
C GLY A 112 -9.44 -0.29 13.60
N GLU A 113 -8.50 -1.20 13.89
CA GLU A 113 -7.78 -1.19 15.16
C GLU A 113 -6.76 -0.09 15.19
N GLN A 114 -7.04 0.96 15.91
CA GLN A 114 -6.18 2.12 15.97
C GLN A 114 -5.69 2.43 17.36
N GLN A 115 -6.07 1.68 18.30
CA GLN A 115 -5.80 1.95 19.71
C GLN A 115 -4.40 1.59 20.13
#